data_f56ed1fdcff5fad61391b4975ea42ae5
#
_entry.id   f56ed1fdcff5fad61391b4975ea42ae5
#
_cell.length_a   1.000
_cell.length_b   1.000
_cell.length_c   1.000
_cell.angle_alpha   90.00
_cell.angle_beta   90.00
_cell.angle_gamma   90.00
#
_symmetry.space_group_name_H-M   'P 1'
#
loop_
_entity.id
_entity.type
_entity.pdbx_description
1 polymer ?
#
loop_
_entity_poly.entity_id
_entity_poly.type
_entity_poly.pdbx_seq_one_letter_code
_entity_poly.pdbx_strand_id
1 'polypeptide(L)'
;MRVEAKKRRLNKRMVRILQQHSSRNALLSALDPSSLLLLLLLLAFSHARLVKPNAYIYSGCSQEKYQPGSLFESNLNSVLTSVVSSSSQATYNSFAVGNGTAAPPEGLIYGLYQCRGDLNLVECSGCIQSAVSQMSLVCPYSYGASLQLDSCYVRYEHMDFLGRLDTGLRYHKCSKSAGSDQEFFRRRDDVLADLRGAIGFRVSRSGLVQGFAQCLGDLSTADCSSCLSQAVEESRTLCGTAAAADVFLAQCYVRCWASGYYDFSSGSSNSEDQAGKTVAIIVGVVGALAVLIVLLSLCRKAMG
;
A
#
# COMPACT_ATOMS: atom_id res chain seq x y z
N MET A 1 -65.39 -13.67 4.64
CA MET A 1 -64.95 -12.26 4.42
C MET A 1 -63.42 -11.97 4.60
N ARG A 2 -62.74 -12.44 5.66
CA ARG A 2 -61.31 -12.16 5.86
C ARG A 2 -60.38 -12.77 4.81
N VAL A 3 -60.65 -13.95 4.28
CA VAL A 3 -59.80 -14.68 3.31
C VAL A 3 -59.83 -14.00 1.95
N GLU A 4 -60.96 -13.50 1.48
CA GLU A 4 -61.08 -12.78 0.21
C GLU A 4 -60.37 -11.41 0.23
N ALA A 5 -60.41 -10.71 1.36
CA ALA A 5 -59.71 -9.45 1.53
C ALA A 5 -58.16 -9.64 1.49
N LYS A 6 -57.67 -10.75 2.04
CA LYS A 6 -56.25 -11.12 1.99
C LYS A 6 -55.77 -11.47 0.57
N LYS A 7 -56.59 -12.21 -0.18
CA LYS A 7 -56.34 -12.58 -1.59
C LYS A 7 -56.29 -11.35 -2.50
N ARG A 8 -57.21 -10.38 -2.32
CA ARG A 8 -57.22 -9.10 -3.06
C ARG A 8 -56.00 -8.24 -2.76
N ARG A 9 -55.48 -8.21 -1.51
CA ARG A 9 -54.25 -7.50 -1.14
C ARG A 9 -53.01 -8.14 -1.76
N LEU A 10 -52.91 -9.46 -1.78
CA LEU A 10 -51.79 -10.17 -2.44
C LEU A 10 -51.78 -9.91 -3.95
N ASN A 11 -52.93 -9.97 -4.61
CA ASN A 11 -53.06 -9.73 -6.05
C ASN A 11 -52.65 -8.29 -6.41
N LYS A 12 -53.08 -7.29 -5.60
CA LYS A 12 -52.64 -5.88 -5.79
C LYS A 12 -51.14 -5.70 -5.58
N ARG A 13 -50.49 -6.42 -4.64
CA ARG A 13 -49.04 -6.38 -4.47
C ARG A 13 -48.34 -7.01 -5.66
N MET A 14 -48.75 -8.14 -6.14
CA MET A 14 -48.16 -8.84 -7.27
C MET A 14 -48.27 -8.03 -8.56
N VAL A 15 -49.43 -7.38 -8.82
CA VAL A 15 -49.60 -6.49 -9.97
C VAL A 15 -48.69 -5.27 -9.89
N ARG A 16 -48.47 -4.68 -8.71
CA ARG A 16 -47.50 -3.57 -8.54
C ARG A 16 -46.06 -3.98 -8.79
N ILE A 17 -45.67 -5.18 -8.32
CA ILE A 17 -44.31 -5.73 -8.54
C ILE A 17 -44.09 -5.98 -10.03
N LEU A 18 -45.06 -6.57 -10.73
CA LEU A 18 -45.00 -6.83 -12.17
C LEU A 18 -44.98 -5.53 -12.99
N GLN A 19 -45.76 -4.52 -12.59
CA GLN A 19 -45.73 -3.19 -13.21
C GLN A 19 -44.38 -2.49 -13.00
N GLN A 20 -43.78 -2.61 -11.82
CA GLN A 20 -42.48 -2.04 -11.51
C GLN A 20 -41.33 -2.76 -12.28
N HIS A 21 -41.45 -4.08 -12.50
CA HIS A 21 -40.53 -4.84 -13.33
C HIS A 21 -40.68 -4.50 -14.82
N SER A 22 -41.91 -4.36 -15.31
CA SER A 22 -42.18 -3.95 -16.69
C SER A 22 -41.70 -2.54 -17.00
N SER A 23 -41.84 -1.61 -16.04
CA SER A 23 -41.35 -0.24 -16.19
C SER A 23 -39.81 -0.15 -16.20
N ARG A 24 -39.10 -1.01 -15.43
CA ARG A 24 -37.64 -1.11 -15.43
C ARG A 24 -37.11 -1.69 -16.74
N ASN A 25 -37.79 -2.71 -17.29
CA ASN A 25 -37.41 -3.31 -18.57
C ASN A 25 -37.68 -2.36 -19.75
N ALA A 26 -38.75 -1.57 -19.69
CA ALA A 26 -39.06 -0.55 -20.69
C ALA A 26 -38.02 0.61 -20.69
N LEU A 27 -37.49 0.98 -19.51
CA LEU A 27 -36.40 1.97 -19.44
C LEU A 27 -35.08 1.44 -20.02
N LEU A 28 -34.74 0.17 -19.79
CA LEU A 28 -33.55 -0.46 -20.32
C LEU A 28 -33.62 -0.72 -21.83
N SER A 29 -34.78 -1.00 -22.38
CA SER A 29 -35.01 -1.20 -23.81
C SER A 29 -35.09 0.11 -24.61
N ALA A 30 -35.26 1.23 -23.94
CA ALA A 30 -35.26 2.57 -24.56
C ALA A 30 -33.87 3.19 -24.65
N LEU A 31 -32.85 2.58 -24.01
CA LEU A 31 -31.47 3.03 -24.11
C LEU A 31 -30.84 2.43 -25.37
N ASP A 32 -30.39 3.30 -26.25
CA ASP A 32 -29.53 2.99 -27.37
C ASP A 32 -28.25 2.26 -26.85
N PRO A 33 -27.70 1.27 -27.56
CA PRO A 33 -26.51 0.49 -27.15
C PRO A 33 -25.32 1.36 -26.75
N SER A 34 -25.16 2.51 -27.38
CA SER A 34 -24.11 3.49 -27.02
C SER A 34 -24.34 4.15 -25.65
N SER A 35 -25.60 4.43 -25.28
CA SER A 35 -25.94 4.98 -23.97
C SER A 35 -25.80 3.94 -22.86
N LEU A 36 -26.08 2.67 -23.14
CA LEU A 36 -25.88 1.57 -22.21
C LEU A 36 -24.38 1.34 -21.95
N LEU A 37 -23.57 1.36 -22.99
CA LEU A 37 -22.10 1.24 -22.90
C LEU A 37 -21.51 2.39 -22.10
N LEU A 38 -21.97 3.63 -22.33
CA LEU A 38 -21.53 4.79 -21.57
C LEU A 38 -21.89 4.69 -20.09
N LEU A 39 -23.11 4.21 -19.77
CA LEU A 39 -23.56 4.00 -18.39
C LEU A 39 -22.70 2.92 -17.69
N LEU A 40 -22.39 1.83 -18.39
CA LEU A 40 -21.51 0.76 -17.88
C LEU A 40 -20.07 1.27 -17.67
N LEU A 41 -19.56 2.09 -18.57
CA LEU A 41 -18.25 2.71 -18.40
C LEU A 41 -18.23 3.68 -17.21
N LEU A 42 -19.25 4.53 -17.05
CA LEU A 42 -19.39 5.44 -15.91
C LEU A 42 -19.50 4.68 -14.58
N LEU A 43 -20.25 3.58 -14.55
CA LEU A 43 -20.32 2.70 -13.39
C LEU A 43 -18.99 2.01 -13.11
N ALA A 44 -18.26 1.54 -14.11
CA ALA A 44 -16.94 0.96 -13.96
C ALA A 44 -15.93 1.99 -13.41
N PHE A 45 -15.96 3.23 -13.90
CA PHE A 45 -15.11 4.32 -13.39
C PHE A 45 -15.49 4.73 -11.96
N SER A 46 -16.78 4.73 -11.58
CA SER A 46 -17.21 5.05 -10.22
C SER A 46 -16.82 3.99 -9.19
N HIS A 47 -16.55 2.74 -9.63
CA HIS A 47 -16.05 1.67 -8.78
C HIS A 47 -14.51 1.58 -8.76
N ALA A 48 -13.81 2.31 -9.64
CA ALA A 48 -12.36 2.45 -9.56
C ALA A 48 -12.03 3.25 -8.28
N ARG A 49 -11.83 2.56 -7.16
CA ARG A 49 -11.27 3.17 -5.96
C ARG A 49 -9.90 3.71 -6.35
N LEU A 50 -9.68 5.00 -6.16
CA LEU A 50 -8.33 5.58 -6.23
C LEU A 50 -7.53 4.92 -5.09
N VAL A 51 -6.85 3.82 -5.40
CA VAL A 51 -5.87 3.23 -4.49
C VAL A 51 -4.73 4.23 -4.44
N LYS A 52 -4.52 4.86 -3.29
CA LYS A 52 -3.36 5.73 -3.08
C LYS A 52 -2.11 4.86 -3.35
N PRO A 53 -1.25 5.22 -4.32
CA PRO A 53 -0.06 4.43 -4.59
C PRO A 53 0.80 4.39 -3.33
N ASN A 54 1.32 3.21 -2.99
CA ASN A 54 2.26 3.06 -1.88
C ASN A 54 3.55 3.80 -2.22
N ALA A 55 3.88 4.85 -1.46
CA ALA A 55 5.05 5.66 -1.73
C ALA A 55 6.32 4.85 -1.52
N TYR A 56 7.26 4.97 -2.46
CA TYR A 56 8.60 4.40 -2.36
C TYR A 56 9.40 5.13 -1.28
N ILE A 57 10.07 4.37 -0.42
CA ILE A 57 10.97 4.91 0.60
C ILE A 57 12.42 4.63 0.21
N TYR A 58 12.83 3.35 0.14
CA TYR A 58 14.17 2.94 -0.30
C TYR A 58 14.17 1.52 -0.85
N SER A 59 15.25 1.18 -1.55
CA SER A 59 15.61 -0.19 -1.93
C SER A 59 17.08 -0.47 -1.64
N GLY A 60 17.39 -1.73 -1.40
CA GLY A 60 18.75 -2.23 -1.30
C GLY A 60 18.90 -3.45 -2.21
N CYS A 61 19.97 -3.47 -3.02
CA CYS A 61 20.26 -4.56 -3.94
C CYS A 61 21.67 -5.11 -3.66
N SER A 62 21.84 -6.44 -3.66
CA SER A 62 23.19 -7.01 -3.66
C SER A 62 23.91 -6.65 -4.96
N GLN A 63 25.21 -6.51 -4.90
CA GLN A 63 26.05 -6.29 -6.09
C GLN A 63 26.17 -7.56 -6.92
N GLU A 64 26.16 -8.72 -6.27
CA GLU A 64 26.20 -10.03 -6.91
C GLU A 64 24.90 -10.29 -7.68
N LYS A 65 25.07 -10.85 -8.90
CA LYS A 65 23.97 -11.11 -9.82
C LYS A 65 23.87 -12.60 -10.16
N TYR A 66 22.66 -13.13 -10.10
CA TYR A 66 22.40 -14.48 -10.59
C TYR A 66 22.23 -14.52 -12.11
N GLN A 67 22.46 -15.69 -12.69
CA GLN A 67 22.27 -15.90 -14.12
C GLN A 67 20.79 -16.13 -14.45
N PRO A 68 20.24 -15.48 -15.49
CA PRO A 68 18.91 -15.78 -15.99
C PRO A 68 18.75 -17.28 -16.34
N GLY A 69 17.59 -17.85 -16.00
CA GLY A 69 17.30 -19.28 -16.19
C GLY A 69 17.92 -20.19 -15.14
N SER A 70 18.57 -19.64 -14.09
CA SER A 70 19.18 -20.42 -13.02
C SER A 70 18.13 -21.03 -12.08
N LEU A 71 18.57 -22.02 -11.28
CA LEU A 71 17.76 -22.60 -10.20
C LEU A 71 17.37 -21.53 -9.17
N PHE A 72 18.27 -20.57 -8.90
CA PHE A 72 17.99 -19.45 -8.02
C PHE A 72 16.80 -18.62 -8.51
N GLU A 73 16.74 -18.26 -9.80
CA GLU A 73 15.62 -17.52 -10.38
C GLU A 73 14.29 -18.28 -10.26
N SER A 74 14.31 -19.59 -10.53
CA SER A 74 13.12 -20.43 -10.38
C SER A 74 12.60 -20.45 -8.94
N ASN A 75 13.51 -20.63 -7.97
CA ASN A 75 13.17 -20.63 -6.56
C ASN A 75 12.73 -19.23 -6.09
N LEU A 76 13.36 -18.15 -6.57
CA LEU A 76 12.98 -16.76 -6.27
C LEU A 76 11.55 -16.48 -6.73
N ASN A 77 11.20 -16.87 -7.94
CA ASN A 77 9.85 -16.71 -8.47
C ASN A 77 8.82 -17.46 -7.59
N SER A 78 9.17 -18.65 -7.10
CA SER A 78 8.33 -19.41 -6.18
C SER A 78 8.17 -18.72 -4.83
N VAL A 79 9.25 -18.18 -4.27
CA VAL A 79 9.21 -17.38 -3.02
C VAL A 79 8.37 -16.14 -3.19
N LEU A 80 8.59 -15.34 -4.25
CA LEU A 80 7.83 -14.10 -4.49
C LEU A 80 6.34 -14.38 -4.73
N THR A 81 6.00 -15.48 -5.40
CA THR A 81 4.60 -15.94 -5.53
C THR A 81 4.00 -16.29 -4.16
N SER A 82 4.76 -16.98 -3.30
CA SER A 82 4.34 -17.33 -1.95
C SER A 82 4.19 -16.09 -1.06
N VAL A 83 5.07 -15.10 -1.20
CA VAL A 83 4.98 -13.78 -0.53
C VAL A 83 3.66 -13.10 -0.88
N VAL A 84 3.33 -13.00 -2.18
CA VAL A 84 2.07 -12.38 -2.62
C VAL A 84 0.85 -13.14 -2.11
N SER A 85 0.81 -14.47 -2.25
CA SER A 85 -0.34 -15.27 -1.82
C SER A 85 -0.56 -15.24 -0.31
N SER A 86 0.53 -15.32 0.47
CA SER A 86 0.49 -15.29 1.94
C SER A 86 0.03 -13.94 2.50
N SER A 87 0.32 -12.84 1.81
CA SER A 87 -0.03 -11.48 2.25
C SER A 87 -1.55 -11.21 2.32
N SER A 88 -2.37 -12.05 1.68
CA SER A 88 -3.83 -12.02 1.82
C SER A 88 -4.34 -12.67 3.11
N GLN A 89 -3.48 -13.37 3.85
CA GLN A 89 -3.82 -14.15 5.04
C GLN A 89 -3.11 -13.68 6.31
N ALA A 90 -1.93 -13.05 6.17
CA ALA A 90 -1.12 -12.56 7.29
C ALA A 90 -0.42 -11.25 6.91
N THR A 91 -0.14 -10.41 7.91
CA THR A 91 0.60 -9.16 7.74
C THR A 91 2.13 -9.34 7.77
N TYR A 92 2.58 -10.53 8.13
CA TYR A 92 3.98 -10.95 8.15
C TYR A 92 4.08 -12.44 7.81
N ASN A 93 5.10 -12.82 7.05
CA ASN A 93 5.54 -14.20 6.93
C ASN A 93 7.00 -14.25 6.47
N SER A 94 7.67 -15.38 6.72
CA SER A 94 9.02 -15.67 6.26
C SER A 94 9.08 -17.00 5.52
N PHE A 95 10.06 -17.13 4.64
CA PHE A 95 10.21 -18.26 3.73
C PHE A 95 11.66 -18.69 3.67
N ALA A 96 11.89 -19.99 3.56
CA ALA A 96 13.19 -20.59 3.27
C ALA A 96 12.98 -21.69 2.23
N VAL A 97 13.61 -21.56 1.07
CA VAL A 97 13.51 -22.50 -0.05
C VAL A 97 14.91 -22.96 -0.44
N GLY A 98 15.05 -24.24 -0.81
CA GLY A 98 16.33 -24.83 -1.17
C GLY A 98 17.21 -25.21 0.03
N ASN A 99 16.68 -25.17 1.27
CA ASN A 99 17.42 -25.49 2.50
C ASN A 99 17.35 -26.98 2.90
N GLY A 100 16.80 -27.84 2.06
CA GLY A 100 16.79 -29.30 2.28
C GLY A 100 18.19 -29.91 2.12
N THR A 101 18.47 -30.98 2.83
CA THR A 101 19.79 -31.69 2.83
C THR A 101 20.21 -32.22 1.46
N ALA A 102 19.28 -32.35 0.51
CA ALA A 102 19.53 -32.77 -0.88
C ALA A 102 19.49 -31.65 -1.89
N ALA A 103 19.20 -30.40 -1.46
CA ALA A 103 19.12 -29.24 -2.37
C ALA A 103 20.50 -28.65 -2.62
N PRO A 104 20.83 -28.29 -3.87
CA PRO A 104 22.08 -27.59 -4.17
C PRO A 104 22.10 -26.22 -3.53
N PRO A 105 23.21 -25.78 -2.91
CA PRO A 105 23.31 -24.50 -2.22
C PRO A 105 23.10 -23.28 -3.14
N GLU A 106 23.29 -23.45 -4.46
CA GLU A 106 23.07 -22.41 -5.46
C GLU A 106 21.59 -21.98 -5.60
N GLY A 107 20.67 -22.77 -5.06
CA GLY A 107 19.22 -22.50 -5.08
C GLY A 107 18.66 -21.98 -3.76
N LEU A 108 19.52 -21.71 -2.76
CA LEU A 108 19.08 -21.23 -1.44
C LEU A 108 18.49 -19.83 -1.52
N ILE A 109 17.29 -19.65 -0.94
CA ILE A 109 16.64 -18.35 -0.79
C ILE A 109 15.93 -18.28 0.55
N TYR A 110 16.18 -17.19 1.23
CA TYR A 110 15.45 -16.76 2.42
C TYR A 110 14.70 -15.49 2.07
N GLY A 111 13.45 -15.38 2.45
CA GLY A 111 12.61 -14.22 2.16
C GLY A 111 11.67 -13.89 3.30
N LEU A 112 11.24 -12.65 3.40
CA LEU A 112 10.17 -12.21 4.29
C LEU A 112 9.42 -11.02 3.69
N TYR A 113 8.23 -10.82 4.20
CA TYR A 113 7.52 -9.55 4.05
C TYR A 113 6.93 -9.12 5.40
N GLN A 114 6.74 -7.82 5.53
CA GLN A 114 6.06 -7.20 6.67
C GLN A 114 5.20 -6.05 6.18
N CYS A 115 3.92 -6.07 6.54
CA CYS A 115 3.04 -4.92 6.39
C CYS A 115 3.07 -4.05 7.64
N ARG A 116 2.82 -2.76 7.49
CA ARG A 116 2.67 -1.86 8.63
C ARG A 116 1.49 -2.33 9.49
N GLY A 117 1.66 -2.34 10.80
CA GLY A 117 0.77 -3.02 11.74
C GLY A 117 -0.64 -2.43 11.88
N ASP A 118 -0.93 -1.26 11.30
CA ASP A 118 -2.25 -0.63 11.24
C ASP A 118 -3.07 -1.01 10.00
N LEU A 119 -2.48 -1.77 9.05
CA LEU A 119 -3.16 -2.14 7.82
C LEU A 119 -4.04 -3.38 7.99
N ASN A 120 -5.16 -3.39 7.28
CA ASN A 120 -5.93 -4.62 7.08
C ASN A 120 -5.28 -5.50 5.98
N LEU A 121 -5.74 -6.76 5.86
CA LEU A 121 -5.15 -7.73 4.93
C LEU A 121 -5.28 -7.33 3.45
N VAL A 122 -6.34 -6.59 3.07
CA VAL A 122 -6.53 -6.13 1.69
C VAL A 122 -5.50 -5.05 1.33
N GLU A 123 -5.28 -4.10 2.23
CA GLU A 123 -4.27 -3.06 2.08
C GLU A 123 -2.86 -3.65 2.10
N CYS A 124 -2.60 -4.59 3.01
CA CYS A 124 -1.35 -5.35 3.09
C CYS A 124 -1.06 -6.05 1.76
N SER A 125 -1.99 -6.88 1.28
CA SER A 125 -1.84 -7.62 0.03
C SER A 125 -1.61 -6.70 -1.17
N GLY A 126 -2.33 -5.58 -1.26
CA GLY A 126 -2.13 -4.59 -2.32
C GLY A 126 -0.73 -3.95 -2.28
N CYS A 127 -0.21 -3.65 -1.08
CA CYS A 127 1.15 -3.13 -0.92
C CYS A 127 2.21 -4.17 -1.32
N ILE A 128 2.08 -5.41 -0.86
CA ILE A 128 3.03 -6.48 -1.16
C ILE A 128 3.06 -6.80 -2.66
N GLN A 129 1.91 -6.87 -3.34
CA GLN A 129 1.85 -7.03 -4.80
C GLN A 129 2.60 -5.90 -5.52
N SER A 130 2.39 -4.64 -5.07
CA SER A 130 3.09 -3.49 -5.60
C SER A 130 4.61 -3.57 -5.36
N ALA A 131 5.04 -3.96 -4.16
CA ALA A 131 6.45 -4.12 -3.83
C ALA A 131 7.12 -5.22 -4.67
N VAL A 132 6.52 -6.39 -4.77
CA VAL A 132 7.05 -7.51 -5.56
C VAL A 132 7.16 -7.15 -7.03
N SER A 133 6.15 -6.47 -7.61
CA SER A 133 6.19 -6.05 -9.02
C SER A 133 7.28 -5.01 -9.31
N GLN A 134 7.65 -4.19 -8.34
CA GLN A 134 8.71 -3.18 -8.49
C GLN A 134 10.11 -3.76 -8.24
N MET A 135 10.22 -4.85 -7.46
CA MET A 135 11.51 -5.37 -7.00
C MET A 135 12.43 -5.80 -8.16
N SER A 136 11.90 -6.45 -9.18
CA SER A 136 12.65 -6.83 -10.38
C SER A 136 13.12 -5.64 -11.21
N LEU A 137 12.39 -4.51 -11.14
CA LEU A 137 12.76 -3.27 -11.84
C LEU A 137 13.87 -2.52 -11.11
N VAL A 138 13.81 -2.46 -9.77
CA VAL A 138 14.80 -1.71 -8.97
C VAL A 138 16.06 -2.52 -8.68
N CYS A 139 15.95 -3.85 -8.57
CA CYS A 139 17.06 -4.76 -8.26
C CYS A 139 17.15 -5.92 -9.29
N PRO A 140 17.40 -5.65 -10.58
CA PRO A 140 17.41 -6.70 -11.59
C PRO A 140 18.53 -7.72 -11.33
N TYR A 141 18.16 -9.01 -11.37
CA TYR A 141 19.05 -10.17 -11.26
C TYR A 141 19.87 -10.24 -9.96
N SER A 142 19.50 -9.54 -8.89
CA SER A 142 20.25 -9.51 -7.64
C SER A 142 20.05 -10.78 -6.80
N TYR A 143 21.13 -11.33 -6.23
CA TYR A 143 21.05 -12.43 -5.25
C TYR A 143 20.40 -12.04 -3.93
N GLY A 144 20.34 -10.74 -3.63
CA GLY A 144 19.61 -10.18 -2.50
C GLY A 144 18.96 -8.87 -2.87
N ALA A 145 17.73 -8.65 -2.43
CA ALA A 145 17.04 -7.39 -2.61
C ALA A 145 16.10 -7.09 -1.45
N SER A 146 15.95 -5.81 -1.16
CA SER A 146 14.96 -5.29 -0.23
C SER A 146 14.27 -4.07 -0.81
N LEU A 147 12.97 -3.94 -0.56
CA LEU A 147 12.16 -2.80 -0.98
C LEU A 147 11.25 -2.37 0.17
N GLN A 148 11.40 -1.12 0.60
CA GLN A 148 10.53 -0.47 1.57
C GLN A 148 9.59 0.50 0.84
N LEU A 149 8.32 0.24 0.93
CA LEU A 149 7.26 1.19 0.65
C LEU A 149 6.76 1.79 1.98
N ASP A 150 5.96 2.84 1.94
CA ASP A 150 5.44 3.49 3.17
C ASP A 150 4.55 2.57 4.02
N SER A 151 3.99 1.54 3.41
CA SER A 151 3.00 0.64 3.99
C SER A 151 3.48 -0.81 4.16
N CYS A 152 4.58 -1.21 3.50
CA CYS A 152 5.10 -2.58 3.58
C CYS A 152 6.57 -2.68 3.19
N TYR A 153 7.16 -3.80 3.58
CA TYR A 153 8.55 -4.18 3.31
C TYR A 153 8.61 -5.59 2.76
N VAL A 154 9.48 -5.81 1.77
CA VAL A 154 9.81 -7.14 1.23
C VAL A 154 11.33 -7.26 1.15
N ARG A 155 11.88 -8.40 1.55
CA ARG A 155 13.30 -8.74 1.44
C ARG A 155 13.49 -10.19 1.05
N TYR A 156 14.48 -10.46 0.21
CA TYR A 156 15.04 -11.80 0.00
C TYR A 156 16.55 -11.76 -0.09
N GLU A 157 17.19 -12.86 0.28
CA GLU A 157 18.65 -13.06 0.23
C GLU A 157 18.97 -14.53 -0.07
N HIS A 158 20.15 -14.80 -0.62
CA HIS A 158 20.68 -16.15 -0.76
C HIS A 158 21.33 -16.68 0.51
N MET A 159 21.62 -15.82 1.48
CA MET A 159 22.13 -16.17 2.80
C MET A 159 21.05 -16.02 3.85
N ASP A 160 21.11 -16.88 4.87
CA ASP A 160 20.17 -16.81 6.00
C ASP A 160 20.39 -15.55 6.83
N PHE A 161 19.37 -14.72 6.85
CA PHE A 161 19.31 -13.47 7.63
C PHE A 161 18.16 -13.48 8.64
N LEU A 162 17.28 -14.48 8.60
CA LEU A 162 16.07 -14.52 9.41
C LEU A 162 16.41 -14.62 10.90
N GLY A 163 15.76 -13.77 11.71
CA GLY A 163 15.96 -13.72 13.15
C GLY A 163 17.34 -13.27 13.62
N ARG A 164 18.19 -12.74 12.72
CA ARG A 164 19.52 -12.23 13.06
C ARG A 164 19.47 -10.72 13.16
N LEU A 165 19.79 -10.18 14.34
CA LEU A 165 19.76 -8.73 14.57
C LEU A 165 20.75 -8.01 13.66
N ASP A 166 20.22 -7.11 12.83
CA ASP A 166 20.96 -6.14 12.00
C ASP A 166 20.37 -4.74 12.23
N THR A 167 21.12 -3.88 12.89
CA THR A 167 20.76 -2.48 13.17
C THR A 167 21.39 -1.49 12.20
N GLY A 168 21.93 -1.97 11.08
CA GLY A 168 22.54 -1.10 10.07
C GLY A 168 21.53 -0.10 9.49
N LEU A 169 21.92 1.17 9.43
CA LEU A 169 21.10 2.23 8.85
C LEU A 169 20.88 1.97 7.34
N ARG A 170 19.62 1.95 6.91
CA ARG A 170 19.23 1.76 5.50
C ARG A 170 18.76 3.05 4.85
N TYR A 171 18.02 3.86 5.60
CA TYR A 171 17.50 5.12 5.09
C TYR A 171 17.21 6.09 6.22
N HIS A 172 17.43 7.37 5.99
CA HIS A 172 16.91 8.42 6.85
C HIS A 172 16.44 9.62 6.03
N LYS A 173 15.47 10.32 6.55
CA LYS A 173 14.96 11.57 5.99
C LYS A 173 14.57 12.50 7.14
N CYS A 174 15.14 13.69 7.13
CA CYS A 174 14.79 14.73 8.07
C CYS A 174 14.09 15.87 7.34
N SER A 175 13.11 16.52 7.98
CA SER A 175 12.52 17.72 7.40
C SER A 175 13.54 18.86 7.31
N LYS A 176 13.37 19.73 6.31
CA LYS A 176 14.12 20.98 6.21
C LYS A 176 13.65 22.02 7.22
N SER A 177 12.39 21.93 7.67
CA SER A 177 11.84 22.79 8.72
C SER A 177 12.28 22.30 10.08
N ALA A 178 12.75 23.23 10.92
CA ALA A 178 13.03 22.96 12.32
C ALA A 178 11.73 22.87 13.14
N GLY A 179 11.82 22.16 14.28
CA GLY A 179 10.81 22.23 15.32
C GLY A 179 10.72 23.65 15.87
N SER A 180 9.52 24.06 16.30
CA SER A 180 9.21 25.47 16.55
C SER A 180 9.72 26.00 17.88
N ASP A 181 9.80 25.15 18.92
CA ASP A 181 10.09 25.58 20.29
C ASP A 181 10.51 24.42 21.20
N GLN A 182 10.86 24.73 22.45
CA GLN A 182 11.26 23.75 23.46
C GLN A 182 10.11 22.76 23.79
N GLU A 183 8.86 23.18 23.72
CA GLU A 183 7.71 22.30 23.94
C GLU A 183 7.61 21.24 22.85
N PHE A 184 7.88 21.57 21.57
CA PHE A 184 7.97 20.59 20.50
C PHE A 184 9.02 19.52 20.81
N PHE A 185 10.23 19.91 21.21
CA PHE A 185 11.30 18.94 21.52
C PHE A 185 10.95 18.04 22.69
N ARG A 186 10.34 18.58 23.74
CA ARG A 186 9.86 17.79 24.85
C ARG A 186 8.81 16.75 24.39
N ARG A 187 7.83 17.18 23.60
CA ARG A 187 6.79 16.29 23.06
C ARG A 187 7.36 15.21 22.13
N ARG A 188 8.34 15.58 21.31
CA ARG A 188 9.06 14.63 20.45
C ARG A 188 9.78 13.57 21.28
N ASP A 189 10.47 13.99 22.33
CA ASP A 189 11.19 13.06 23.20
C ASP A 189 10.24 12.13 23.97
N ASP A 190 9.06 12.60 24.39
CA ASP A 190 8.00 11.77 24.96
C ASP A 190 7.56 10.69 23.95
N VAL A 191 7.28 11.07 22.68
CA VAL A 191 6.88 10.14 21.62
C VAL A 191 8.00 9.13 21.33
N LEU A 192 9.23 9.56 21.17
CA LEU A 192 10.37 8.68 20.90
C LEU A 192 10.65 7.72 22.06
N ALA A 193 10.50 8.16 23.30
CA ALA A 193 10.65 7.32 24.49
C ALA A 193 9.57 6.21 24.54
N ASP A 194 8.32 6.54 24.21
CA ASP A 194 7.24 5.56 24.14
C ASP A 194 7.45 4.58 22.96
N LEU A 195 7.85 5.06 21.79
CA LEU A 195 8.11 4.24 20.60
C LEU A 195 9.25 3.25 20.81
N ARG A 196 10.30 3.64 21.57
CA ARG A 196 11.41 2.75 21.90
C ARG A 196 10.95 1.47 22.64
N GLY A 197 9.84 1.56 23.39
CA GLY A 197 9.26 0.43 24.12
C GLY A 197 8.26 -0.40 23.30
N ALA A 198 8.21 -0.24 21.98
CA ALA A 198 7.28 -1.00 21.16
C ALA A 198 7.65 -2.49 21.09
N ILE A 199 6.63 -3.34 21.08
CA ILE A 199 6.71 -4.76 20.73
C ILE A 199 5.92 -4.94 19.44
N GLY A 200 6.62 -5.16 18.33
CA GLY A 200 6.03 -5.12 16.99
C GLY A 200 5.73 -3.68 16.53
N PHE A 201 4.48 -3.38 16.21
CA PHE A 201 4.03 -2.06 15.76
C PHE A 201 3.45 -1.23 16.91
N ARG A 202 3.80 0.05 16.97
CA ARG A 202 3.25 1.00 17.94
C ARG A 202 3.08 2.38 17.34
N VAL A 203 1.97 3.03 17.68
CA VAL A 203 1.71 4.46 17.41
C VAL A 203 1.80 5.23 18.73
N SER A 204 2.42 6.40 18.71
CA SER A 204 2.53 7.29 19.85
C SER A 204 2.17 8.73 19.48
N ARG A 205 1.65 9.49 20.47
CA ARG A 205 1.29 10.89 20.29
C ARG A 205 1.50 11.66 21.60
N SER A 206 2.11 12.85 21.51
CA SER A 206 2.20 13.83 22.60
C SER A 206 1.91 15.23 22.06
N GLY A 207 0.76 15.81 22.41
CA GLY A 207 0.30 17.08 21.85
C GLY A 207 0.18 17.03 20.31
N LEU A 208 0.89 17.94 19.66
CA LEU A 208 0.96 18.02 18.18
C LEU A 208 2.04 17.13 17.55
N VAL A 209 2.79 16.38 18.35
CA VAL A 209 3.79 15.43 17.82
C VAL A 209 3.20 14.04 17.81
N GLN A 210 3.43 13.33 16.75
CA GLN A 210 3.00 11.94 16.58
C GLN A 210 4.07 11.14 15.86
N GLY A 211 4.01 9.82 16.01
CA GLY A 211 4.92 8.92 15.35
C GLY A 211 4.49 7.47 15.46
N PHE A 212 5.22 6.62 14.78
CA PHE A 212 5.07 5.18 14.91
C PHE A 212 6.41 4.47 14.70
N ALA A 213 6.50 3.27 15.24
CA ALA A 213 7.65 2.39 15.14
C ALA A 213 7.20 0.96 14.86
N GLN A 214 8.06 0.21 14.22
CA GLN A 214 7.81 -1.22 13.98
C GLN A 214 9.13 -1.97 13.86
N CYS A 215 9.13 -3.19 14.44
CA CYS A 215 10.15 -4.21 14.18
C CYS A 215 9.63 -5.23 13.16
N LEU A 216 10.54 -5.86 12.42
CA LEU A 216 10.21 -7.05 11.63
C LEU A 216 9.81 -8.20 12.57
N GLY A 217 8.88 -9.03 12.09
CA GLY A 217 8.27 -10.11 12.88
C GLY A 217 9.18 -11.31 13.17
N ASP A 218 10.39 -11.35 12.60
CA ASP A 218 11.40 -12.37 12.87
C ASP A 218 12.29 -12.05 14.09
N LEU A 219 12.23 -10.82 14.61
CA LEU A 219 13.03 -10.44 15.78
C LEU A 219 12.43 -10.92 17.10
N SER A 220 13.28 -11.33 18.02
CA SER A 220 12.91 -11.49 19.42
C SER A 220 12.52 -10.14 20.04
N THR A 221 11.77 -10.17 21.16
CA THR A 221 11.41 -8.95 21.89
C THR A 221 12.63 -8.16 22.34
N ALA A 222 13.72 -8.84 22.74
CA ALA A 222 14.96 -8.19 23.17
C ALA A 222 15.67 -7.52 22.00
N ASP A 223 15.75 -8.20 20.85
CA ASP A 223 16.36 -7.66 19.63
C ASP A 223 15.54 -6.50 19.04
N CYS A 224 14.20 -6.60 19.08
CA CYS A 224 13.32 -5.50 18.71
C CYS A 224 13.58 -4.26 19.59
N SER A 225 13.64 -4.41 20.91
CA SER A 225 13.94 -3.30 21.84
C SER A 225 15.32 -2.69 21.57
N SER A 226 16.32 -3.54 21.26
CA SER A 226 17.66 -3.10 20.91
C SER A 226 17.68 -2.31 19.61
N CYS A 227 17.01 -2.81 18.57
CA CYS A 227 16.86 -2.15 17.27
C CYS A 227 16.18 -0.78 17.40
N LEU A 228 15.04 -0.72 18.10
CA LEU A 228 14.31 0.54 18.29
C LEU A 228 15.07 1.56 19.13
N SER A 229 15.85 1.11 20.12
CA SER A 229 16.73 1.99 20.88
C SER A 229 17.80 2.65 19.97
N GLN A 230 18.40 1.88 19.07
CA GLN A 230 19.32 2.39 18.05
C GLN A 230 18.60 3.36 17.09
N ALA A 231 17.43 3.00 16.57
CA ALA A 231 16.69 3.86 15.64
C ALA A 231 16.27 5.20 16.25
N VAL A 232 15.90 5.22 17.54
CA VAL A 232 15.61 6.46 18.29
C VAL A 232 16.87 7.32 18.46
N GLU A 233 18.01 6.72 18.76
CA GLU A 233 19.27 7.45 18.88
C GLU A 233 19.73 8.04 17.54
N GLU A 234 19.65 7.26 16.47
CA GLU A 234 19.90 7.73 15.10
C GLU A 234 18.95 8.88 14.71
N SER A 235 17.69 8.82 15.10
CA SER A 235 16.71 9.90 14.86
C SER A 235 17.13 11.22 15.53
N ARG A 236 17.64 11.15 16.77
CA ARG A 236 18.13 12.31 17.48
C ARG A 236 19.42 12.87 16.89
N THR A 237 20.33 11.97 16.55
CA THR A 237 21.65 12.34 16.03
C THR A 237 21.59 12.91 14.62
N LEU A 238 20.88 12.23 13.71
CA LEU A 238 20.82 12.59 12.29
C LEU A 238 19.83 13.74 12.02
N CYS A 239 18.69 13.78 12.74
CA CYS A 239 17.64 14.74 12.45
C CYS A 239 17.57 15.91 13.44
N GLY A 240 18.33 15.89 14.54
CA GLY A 240 18.51 17.04 15.43
C GLY A 240 17.23 17.84 15.72
N THR A 241 17.15 19.05 15.19
CA THR A 241 16.03 19.98 15.36
C THR A 241 14.91 19.83 14.35
N ALA A 242 14.96 18.87 13.44
CA ALA A 242 13.96 18.70 12.38
C ALA A 242 12.55 18.46 12.94
N ALA A 243 11.54 19.03 12.30
CA ALA A 243 10.12 18.87 12.66
C ALA A 243 9.55 17.50 12.27
N ALA A 244 10.25 16.74 11.42
CA ALA A 244 9.93 15.35 11.11
C ALA A 244 11.21 14.56 10.85
N ALA A 245 11.20 13.29 11.27
CA ALA A 245 12.30 12.36 11.12
C ALA A 245 11.77 10.96 10.76
N ASP A 246 12.30 10.40 9.70
CA ASP A 246 12.11 9.02 9.28
C ASP A 246 13.48 8.31 9.36
N VAL A 247 13.60 7.28 10.17
CA VAL A 247 14.82 6.47 10.32
C VAL A 247 14.46 5.00 10.16
N PHE A 248 15.08 4.36 9.18
CA PHE A 248 14.91 2.94 8.88
C PHE A 248 16.24 2.22 9.04
N LEU A 249 16.29 1.30 9.98
CA LEU A 249 17.34 0.31 10.11
C LEU A 249 16.99 -0.95 9.33
N ALA A 250 17.87 -1.94 9.32
CA ALA A 250 17.62 -3.16 8.54
C ALA A 250 16.39 -3.94 8.97
N GLN A 251 16.04 -3.89 10.28
CA GLN A 251 14.95 -4.73 10.84
C GLN A 251 13.97 -3.97 11.72
N CYS A 252 14.10 -2.66 11.85
CA CYS A 252 13.12 -1.82 12.53
C CYS A 252 13.16 -0.39 11.98
N TYR A 253 12.12 0.38 12.29
CA TYR A 253 12.10 1.80 11.95
C TYR A 253 11.36 2.62 13.00
N VAL A 254 11.70 3.90 13.05
CA VAL A 254 11.00 4.94 13.80
C VAL A 254 10.70 6.11 12.87
N ARG A 255 9.46 6.59 12.91
CA ARG A 255 9.02 7.81 12.22
C ARG A 255 8.32 8.71 13.22
N CYS A 256 8.67 10.01 13.19
CA CYS A 256 8.10 11.00 14.11
C CYS A 256 7.95 12.35 13.39
N TRP A 257 6.83 13.05 13.60
CA TRP A 257 6.58 14.34 12.94
C TRP A 257 5.64 15.24 13.73
N ALA A 258 5.73 16.55 13.49
CA ALA A 258 4.73 17.51 13.93
C ALA A 258 3.44 17.34 13.13
N SER A 259 2.28 17.44 13.75
CA SER A 259 0.97 17.41 13.11
C SER A 259 0.89 18.46 11.99
N GLY A 260 0.31 18.09 10.85
CA GLY A 260 0.26 18.92 9.64
C GLY A 260 1.50 18.87 8.76
N TYR A 261 2.61 18.25 9.20
CA TYR A 261 3.82 18.17 8.39
C TYR A 261 3.61 17.41 7.09
N TYR A 262 2.99 16.22 7.13
CA TYR A 262 2.72 15.44 5.93
C TYR A 262 1.59 16.02 5.08
N ASP A 263 0.62 16.72 5.66
CA ASP A 263 -0.42 17.42 4.91
C ASP A 263 0.17 18.58 4.08
N PHE A 264 1.16 19.28 4.63
CA PHE A 264 1.88 20.36 3.94
C PHE A 264 2.85 19.82 2.87
N SER A 265 3.54 18.70 3.11
CA SER A 265 4.47 18.12 2.14
C SER A 265 3.76 17.46 0.97
N SER A 266 2.51 17.02 1.12
CA SER A 266 1.67 16.55 0.01
C SER A 266 1.33 17.67 -0.99
N GLY A 267 1.40 18.94 -0.58
CA GLY A 267 1.20 20.10 -1.44
C GLY A 267 2.48 20.63 -2.12
N SER A 268 3.66 20.16 -1.72
CA SER A 268 4.96 20.71 -2.17
C SER A 268 5.76 19.77 -3.07
N SER A 269 5.35 18.53 -3.26
CA SER A 269 5.97 17.64 -4.24
C SER A 269 5.32 17.81 -5.63
N ASN A 270 5.80 18.77 -6.39
CA ASN A 270 5.32 19.14 -7.73
C ASN A 270 5.38 18.01 -8.79
N SER A 271 5.87 16.81 -8.47
CA SER A 271 5.94 15.69 -9.42
C SER A 271 4.79 14.68 -9.25
N GLU A 272 4.33 14.39 -8.02
CA GLU A 272 3.22 13.45 -7.80
C GLU A 272 1.85 14.13 -8.02
N ASP A 273 1.73 15.40 -7.66
CA ASP A 273 0.52 16.21 -7.88
C ASP A 273 0.29 16.51 -9.37
N GLN A 274 1.36 16.58 -10.18
CA GLN A 274 1.24 16.67 -11.65
C GLN A 274 0.71 15.36 -12.26
N ALA A 275 1.13 14.19 -11.81
CA ALA A 275 0.62 12.93 -12.32
C ALA A 275 -0.88 12.76 -12.02
N GLY A 276 -1.31 13.07 -10.79
CA GLY A 276 -2.73 13.05 -10.40
C GLY A 276 -3.57 14.07 -11.17
N LYS A 277 -3.07 15.28 -11.35
CA LYS A 277 -3.74 16.33 -12.16
C LYS A 277 -3.78 15.97 -13.63
N THR A 278 -2.71 15.42 -14.19
CA THR A 278 -2.65 14.97 -15.58
C THR A 278 -3.65 13.85 -15.84
N VAL A 279 -3.73 12.84 -14.96
CA VAL A 279 -4.74 11.78 -15.07
C VAL A 279 -6.16 12.34 -14.94
N ALA A 280 -6.43 13.24 -14.00
CA ALA A 280 -7.74 13.88 -13.86
C ALA A 280 -8.13 14.71 -15.08
N ILE A 281 -7.18 15.43 -15.68
CA ILE A 281 -7.40 16.20 -16.91
C ILE A 281 -7.68 15.26 -18.10
N ILE A 282 -6.90 14.19 -18.26
CA ILE A 282 -7.11 13.21 -19.33
C ILE A 282 -8.49 12.55 -19.21
N VAL A 283 -8.86 12.11 -18.02
CA VAL A 283 -10.19 11.52 -17.75
C VAL A 283 -11.31 12.52 -18.00
N GLY A 284 -11.12 13.78 -17.59
CA GLY A 284 -12.07 14.86 -17.83
C GLY A 284 -12.26 15.17 -19.32
N VAL A 285 -11.18 15.26 -20.08
CA VAL A 285 -11.21 15.51 -21.53
C VAL A 285 -11.84 14.35 -22.28
N VAL A 286 -11.47 13.10 -21.98
CA VAL A 286 -12.07 11.90 -22.60
C VAL A 286 -13.57 11.82 -22.29
N GLY A 287 -13.97 12.11 -21.05
CA GLY A 287 -15.38 12.16 -20.65
C GLY A 287 -16.16 13.25 -21.40
N ALA A 288 -15.62 14.46 -21.51
CA ALA A 288 -16.23 15.55 -22.24
C ALA A 288 -16.38 15.24 -23.75
N LEU A 289 -15.39 14.64 -24.37
CA LEU A 289 -15.44 14.20 -25.77
C LEU A 289 -16.50 13.11 -25.99
N ALA A 290 -16.63 12.15 -25.08
CA ALA A 290 -17.65 11.11 -25.16
C ALA A 290 -19.07 11.71 -25.08
N VAL A 291 -19.30 12.67 -24.16
CA VAL A 291 -20.56 13.40 -24.05
C VAL A 291 -20.87 14.20 -25.33
N LEU A 292 -19.87 14.86 -25.88
CA LEU A 292 -20.01 15.63 -27.13
C LEU A 292 -20.41 14.74 -28.31
N ILE A 293 -19.79 13.56 -28.45
CA ILE A 293 -20.11 12.59 -29.51
C ILE A 293 -21.56 12.09 -29.36
N VAL A 294 -21.99 11.81 -28.14
CA VAL A 294 -23.39 11.41 -27.88
C VAL A 294 -24.38 12.49 -28.23
N LEU A 295 -24.10 13.74 -27.84
CA LEU A 295 -24.98 14.89 -28.17
C LEU A 295 -25.05 15.13 -29.68
N LEU A 296 -23.92 15.05 -30.40
CA LEU A 296 -23.89 15.18 -31.85
C LEU A 296 -24.65 14.04 -32.55
N SER A 297 -24.56 12.81 -32.03
CA SER A 297 -25.30 11.65 -32.53
C SER A 297 -26.82 11.85 -32.35
N LEU A 298 -27.24 12.33 -31.19
CA LEU A 298 -28.65 12.63 -30.91
C LEU A 298 -29.18 13.78 -31.79
N CYS A 299 -28.40 14.85 -32.00
CA CYS A 299 -28.76 15.95 -32.89
C CYS A 299 -28.91 15.48 -34.36
N ARG A 300 -28.01 14.61 -34.84
CA ARG A 300 -28.14 14.02 -36.19
C ARG A 300 -29.40 13.18 -36.34
N LYS A 301 -29.78 12.40 -35.32
CA LYS A 301 -30.99 11.58 -35.31
C LYS A 301 -32.28 12.39 -35.18
N ALA A 302 -32.21 13.61 -34.62
CA ALA A 302 -33.37 14.51 -34.51
C ALA A 302 -33.57 15.39 -35.76
N MET A 303 -32.57 15.51 -36.62
CA MET A 303 -32.61 16.30 -37.86
C MET A 303 -32.78 15.49 -39.16
N GLY A 304 -32.73 14.15 -39.09
CA GLY A 304 -33.00 13.22 -40.18
C GLY A 304 -34.26 12.41 -39.93
#